data_98b947f0e389b08c69c64af96ebe406e
#
_entry.id   98b947f0e389b08c69c64af96ebe406e
#
_cell.length_a   1.000
_cell.length_b   1.000
_cell.length_c   1.000
_cell.angle_alpha   90.00
_cell.angle_beta   90.00
_cell.angle_gamma   90.00
#
_symmetry.space_group_name_H-M   'P 1'
#
loop_
_entity.id
_entity.type
_entity.pdbx_description
1 polymer ?
#
loop_
_entity_poly.entity_id
_entity_poly.type
_entity_poly.pdbx_seq_one_letter_code
_entity_poly.pdbx_strand_id
1 'polypeptide(L)'
;MKSIAIVYHSVSGTTHSLAKAIQQGVNTFSNDNNNNNIEVNTYRILPQHIKDGRFIEKDMLELITKANAIIFGSPTYMGSVSAQFKAFIDATSSIWSQGSWTNKIAAGFTIGSHYSGDQLSTIQYLQTLANQHGMLWVGLDDSGLQESNTPNTSGASSGLITCTHNNELPEEALLAAQYLGKRVVKVMSGF
;
A
#
# COMPACT_ATOMS: atom_id res chain seq x y z
N MET A 1 -9.39 8.35 17.47
CA MET A 1 -8.08 7.75 17.16
C MET A 1 -7.98 7.61 15.65
N LYS A 2 -6.91 8.13 15.02
CA LYS A 2 -6.71 7.97 13.56
C LYS A 2 -6.20 6.54 13.28
N SER A 3 -6.58 5.98 12.13
CA SER A 3 -6.13 4.61 11.76
C SER A 3 -5.71 4.51 10.30
N ILE A 4 -4.79 3.57 10.04
CA ILE A 4 -4.28 3.23 8.72
C ILE A 4 -4.56 1.76 8.46
N ALA A 5 -5.16 1.46 7.31
CA ALA A 5 -5.32 0.10 6.81
C ALA A 5 -4.28 -0.19 5.73
N ILE A 6 -3.51 -1.26 5.87
CA ILE A 6 -2.62 -1.76 4.82
C ILE A 6 -3.26 -3.02 4.26
N VAL A 7 -3.87 -2.93 3.07
CA VAL A 7 -4.52 -4.06 2.41
C VAL A 7 -3.66 -4.57 1.26
N TYR A 8 -3.40 -5.87 1.23
CA TYR A 8 -2.47 -6.43 0.23
C TYR A 8 -2.73 -7.90 -0.08
N HIS A 9 -2.26 -8.32 -1.25
CA HIS A 9 -2.11 -9.72 -1.63
C HIS A 9 -0.63 -10.11 -1.68
N SER A 10 -0.32 -11.35 -1.30
CA SER A 10 1.04 -11.88 -1.34
C SER A 10 1.00 -13.40 -1.54
N VAL A 11 1.76 -13.91 -2.51
CA VAL A 11 1.92 -15.35 -2.74
C VAL A 11 3.21 -15.85 -2.09
N SER A 12 4.37 -15.37 -2.56
CA SER A 12 5.70 -15.79 -2.08
C SER A 12 6.11 -15.23 -0.72
N GLY A 13 5.37 -14.26 -0.18
CA GLY A 13 5.71 -13.59 1.08
C GLY A 13 6.40 -12.22 0.90
N THR A 14 6.94 -11.89 -0.25
CA THR A 14 7.69 -10.64 -0.46
C THR A 14 6.82 -9.39 -0.31
N THR A 15 5.62 -9.36 -0.89
CA THR A 15 4.66 -8.28 -0.67
C THR A 15 4.23 -8.17 0.81
N HIS A 16 4.13 -9.31 1.52
CA HIS A 16 3.86 -9.33 2.96
C HIS A 16 4.99 -8.67 3.76
N SER A 17 6.25 -8.97 3.42
CA SER A 17 7.42 -8.35 4.08
C SER A 17 7.44 -6.83 3.89
N LEU A 18 7.10 -6.33 2.70
CA LEU A 18 6.95 -4.88 2.46
C LEU A 18 5.82 -4.29 3.30
N ALA A 19 4.65 -4.96 3.38
CA ALA A 19 3.54 -4.49 4.21
C ALA A 19 3.94 -4.39 5.70
N LYS A 20 4.73 -5.34 6.19
CA LYS A 20 5.28 -5.31 7.56
C LYS A 20 6.27 -4.18 7.77
N ALA A 21 7.14 -3.92 6.80
CA ALA A 21 8.07 -2.79 6.86
C ALA A 21 7.32 -1.44 6.86
N ILE A 22 6.27 -1.29 6.04
CA ILE A 22 5.40 -0.11 6.06
C ILE A 22 4.76 0.06 7.45
N GLN A 23 4.22 -1.02 8.04
CA GLN A 23 3.65 -1.01 9.39
C GLN A 23 4.68 -0.57 10.44
N GLN A 24 5.92 -1.06 10.35
CA GLN A 24 7.02 -0.63 11.22
C GLN A 24 7.29 0.87 11.09
N GLY A 25 7.36 1.40 9.85
CA GLY A 25 7.57 2.82 9.60
C GLY A 25 6.47 3.70 10.20
N VAL A 26 5.20 3.28 10.12
CA VAL A 26 4.08 3.95 10.78
C VAL A 26 4.27 3.98 12.30
N ASN A 27 4.56 2.82 12.90
CA ASN A 27 4.69 2.68 14.36
C ASN A 27 5.88 3.50 14.91
N THR A 28 7.05 3.42 14.27
CA THR A 28 8.25 4.15 14.69
C THR A 28 8.00 5.64 14.64
N PHE A 29 7.47 6.16 13.52
CA PHE A 29 7.24 7.60 13.39
C PHE A 29 6.15 8.13 14.33
N SER A 30 5.13 7.35 14.61
CA SER A 30 4.06 7.71 15.55
C SER A 30 4.59 7.82 16.99
N ASN A 31 5.46 6.92 17.39
CA ASN A 31 6.09 6.91 18.72
C ASN A 31 7.06 8.10 18.91
N ASP A 32 7.94 8.35 17.91
CA ASP A 32 8.96 9.38 17.97
C ASP A 32 8.37 10.80 18.05
N ASN A 33 7.17 11.01 17.52
CA ASN A 33 6.51 12.31 17.46
C ASN A 33 5.37 12.48 18.46
N ASN A 34 5.27 11.65 19.49
CA ASN A 34 4.15 11.64 20.46
C ASN A 34 2.75 11.55 19.81
N ASN A 35 2.69 11.10 18.57
CA ASN A 35 1.45 10.81 17.84
C ASN A 35 0.91 9.41 18.19
N ASN A 36 0.94 9.05 19.50
CA ASN A 36 0.56 7.73 20.02
C ASN A 36 -0.89 7.31 19.74
N ASN A 37 -1.63 8.09 18.95
CA ASN A 37 -3.04 7.86 18.63
C ASN A 37 -3.27 7.35 17.20
N ILE A 38 -2.25 6.76 16.53
CA ILE A 38 -2.40 6.19 15.20
C ILE A 38 -2.31 4.67 15.30
N GLU A 39 -3.41 4.00 14.98
CA GLU A 39 -3.48 2.55 14.86
C GLU A 39 -3.17 2.13 13.42
N VAL A 40 -2.37 1.09 13.22
CA VAL A 40 -2.11 0.53 11.89
C VAL A 40 -2.44 -0.96 11.86
N ASN A 41 -3.35 -1.33 10.97
CA ASN A 41 -3.81 -2.70 10.80
C ASN A 41 -3.45 -3.21 9.40
N THR A 42 -3.03 -4.48 9.31
CA THR A 42 -2.71 -5.13 8.06
C THR A 42 -3.78 -6.15 7.69
N TYR A 43 -4.23 -6.12 6.43
CA TYR A 43 -5.28 -6.98 5.88
C TYR A 43 -4.72 -7.74 4.67
N ARG A 44 -4.33 -8.99 4.88
CA ARG A 44 -3.87 -9.85 3.79
C ARG A 44 -5.05 -10.52 3.12
N ILE A 45 -5.16 -10.37 1.80
CA ILE A 45 -6.13 -11.10 0.98
C ILE A 45 -5.64 -12.54 0.87
N LEU A 46 -6.46 -13.49 1.33
CA LEU A 46 -6.17 -14.93 1.35
C LEU A 46 -7.05 -15.67 0.32
N PRO A 47 -6.65 -16.86 -0.13
CA PRO A 47 -7.45 -17.64 -1.11
C PRO A 47 -8.89 -17.89 -0.65
N GLN A 48 -9.12 -18.17 0.63
CA GLN A 48 -10.46 -18.40 1.20
C GLN A 48 -11.37 -17.17 1.19
N HIS A 49 -10.81 -15.95 1.04
CA HIS A 49 -11.60 -14.73 0.90
C HIS A 49 -12.21 -14.57 -0.50
N ILE A 50 -11.90 -15.50 -1.42
CA ILE A 50 -12.35 -15.42 -2.81
C ILE A 50 -13.12 -16.70 -3.15
N LYS A 51 -14.37 -16.55 -3.56
CA LYS A 51 -15.23 -17.62 -4.02
C LYS A 51 -15.80 -17.26 -5.40
N ASP A 52 -15.67 -18.14 -6.36
CA ASP A 52 -16.17 -17.95 -7.73
C ASP A 52 -15.70 -16.62 -8.36
N GLY A 53 -14.42 -16.26 -8.11
CA GLY A 53 -13.81 -15.01 -8.56
C GLY A 53 -14.26 -13.74 -7.83
N ARG A 54 -15.08 -13.86 -6.79
CA ARG A 54 -15.59 -12.74 -6.00
C ARG A 54 -14.97 -12.72 -4.61
N PHE A 55 -14.58 -11.54 -4.16
CA PHE A 55 -14.17 -11.33 -2.77
C PHE A 55 -15.41 -11.34 -1.86
N ILE A 56 -15.36 -12.12 -0.78
CA ILE A 56 -16.54 -12.39 0.07
C ILE A 56 -16.41 -11.90 1.52
N GLU A 57 -15.22 -11.43 1.95
CA GLU A 57 -14.97 -10.96 3.32
C GLU A 57 -15.50 -9.54 3.56
N LYS A 58 -16.79 -9.43 3.90
CA LYS A 58 -17.47 -8.15 4.14
C LYS A 58 -16.93 -7.43 5.38
N ASP A 59 -16.66 -8.17 6.47
CA ASP A 59 -16.14 -7.60 7.71
C ASP A 59 -14.78 -6.93 7.48
N MET A 60 -13.93 -7.53 6.66
CA MET A 60 -12.65 -6.93 6.28
C MET A 60 -12.85 -5.62 5.49
N LEU A 61 -13.82 -5.55 4.57
CA LEU A 61 -14.15 -4.33 3.84
C LEU A 61 -14.65 -3.23 4.77
N GLU A 62 -15.48 -3.58 5.76
CA GLU A 62 -15.99 -2.62 6.76
C GLU A 62 -14.85 -2.08 7.63
N LEU A 63 -13.93 -2.94 8.09
CA LEU A 63 -12.79 -2.51 8.89
C LEU A 63 -11.86 -1.59 8.10
N ILE A 64 -11.55 -1.92 6.84
CA ILE A 64 -10.75 -1.06 5.95
C ILE A 64 -11.47 0.28 5.73
N THR A 65 -12.78 0.25 5.57
CA THR A 65 -13.58 1.47 5.34
C THR A 65 -13.58 2.43 6.53
N LYS A 66 -13.36 1.95 7.75
CA LYS A 66 -13.25 2.81 8.95
C LYS A 66 -11.91 3.56 9.02
N ALA A 67 -10.87 3.12 8.30
CA ALA A 67 -9.57 3.76 8.35
C ALA A 67 -9.56 5.17 7.74
N ASN A 68 -8.68 6.04 8.23
CA ASN A 68 -8.45 7.38 7.70
C ASN A 68 -7.52 7.39 6.47
N ALA A 69 -6.63 6.39 6.39
CA ALA A 69 -5.76 6.17 5.26
C ALA A 69 -5.75 4.70 4.86
N ILE A 70 -5.60 4.41 3.57
CA ILE A 70 -5.52 3.05 3.03
C ILE A 70 -4.28 2.94 2.17
N ILE A 71 -3.42 1.97 2.49
CA ILE A 71 -2.22 1.67 1.69
C ILE A 71 -2.48 0.36 0.95
N PHE A 72 -2.43 0.41 -0.37
CA PHE A 72 -2.73 -0.71 -1.26
C PHE A 72 -1.46 -1.43 -1.69
N GLY A 73 -1.44 -2.77 -1.59
CA GLY A 73 -0.29 -3.58 -1.97
C GLY A 73 -0.64 -4.79 -2.82
N SER A 74 0.04 -4.93 -3.96
CA SER A 74 -0.11 -6.10 -4.83
C SER A 74 1.22 -6.45 -5.47
N PRO A 75 1.54 -7.73 -5.69
CA PRO A 75 2.60 -8.07 -6.64
C PRO A 75 2.17 -7.64 -8.04
N THR A 76 3.15 -7.31 -8.89
CA THR A 76 2.91 -7.07 -10.31
C THR A 76 2.86 -8.41 -11.05
N TYR A 77 1.71 -8.77 -11.60
CA TYR A 77 1.51 -9.92 -12.44
C TYR A 77 1.00 -9.47 -13.81
N MET A 78 1.76 -9.81 -14.89
CA MET A 78 1.42 -9.42 -16.26
C MET A 78 1.11 -7.92 -16.39
N GLY A 79 1.95 -7.08 -15.75
CA GLY A 79 1.86 -5.62 -15.81
C GLY A 79 0.71 -5.00 -15.00
N SER A 80 0.08 -5.73 -14.07
CA SER A 80 -1.04 -5.21 -13.27
C SER A 80 -1.07 -5.84 -11.88
N VAL A 81 -2.09 -5.49 -11.09
CA VAL A 81 -2.37 -6.13 -9.81
C VAL A 81 -2.74 -7.61 -10.01
N SER A 82 -2.49 -8.42 -9.00
CA SER A 82 -2.92 -9.83 -9.01
C SER A 82 -4.44 -9.98 -9.13
N ALA A 83 -4.89 -11.10 -9.68
CA ALA A 83 -6.32 -11.41 -9.81
C ALA A 83 -7.04 -11.36 -8.46
N GLN A 84 -6.39 -11.84 -7.38
CA GLN A 84 -6.93 -11.80 -6.03
C GLN A 84 -7.11 -10.37 -5.50
N PHE A 85 -6.16 -9.50 -5.79
CA PHE A 85 -6.28 -8.09 -5.43
C PHE A 85 -7.36 -7.41 -6.27
N LYS A 86 -7.48 -7.77 -7.55
CA LYS A 86 -8.56 -7.27 -8.42
C LYS A 86 -9.93 -7.68 -7.91
N ALA A 87 -10.11 -8.93 -7.44
CA ALA A 87 -11.37 -9.38 -6.85
C ALA A 87 -11.76 -8.55 -5.62
N PHE A 88 -10.78 -8.19 -4.76
CA PHE A 88 -10.99 -7.26 -3.64
C PHE A 88 -11.44 -5.89 -4.15
N ILE A 89 -10.77 -5.32 -5.15
CA ILE A 89 -11.12 -4.01 -5.72
C ILE A 89 -12.56 -4.02 -6.24
N ASP A 90 -12.95 -5.05 -6.99
CA ASP A 90 -14.31 -5.15 -7.56
C ASP A 90 -15.40 -5.20 -6.48
N ALA A 91 -15.07 -5.75 -5.32
CA ALA A 91 -15.98 -5.77 -4.18
C ALA A 91 -16.18 -4.39 -3.52
N THR A 92 -15.35 -3.40 -3.84
CA THR A 92 -15.50 -2.03 -3.29
C THR A 92 -16.55 -1.18 -4.02
N SER A 93 -17.27 -1.71 -5.00
CA SER A 93 -18.22 -0.96 -5.83
C SER A 93 -19.34 -0.28 -5.02
N SER A 94 -19.84 -0.91 -3.97
CA SER A 94 -20.84 -0.31 -3.08
C SER A 94 -20.25 0.81 -2.21
N ILE A 95 -19.00 0.65 -1.78
CA ILE A 95 -18.25 1.67 -1.03
C ILE A 95 -18.01 2.90 -1.91
N TRP A 96 -17.69 2.67 -3.19
CA TRP A 96 -17.54 3.71 -4.20
C TRP A 96 -18.84 4.48 -4.42
N SER A 97 -19.95 3.78 -4.65
CA SER A 97 -21.25 4.43 -4.92
C SER A 97 -21.76 5.27 -3.74
N GLN A 98 -21.33 4.94 -2.51
CA GLN A 98 -21.63 5.69 -1.30
C GLN A 98 -20.64 6.81 -0.99
N GLY A 99 -19.54 6.93 -1.75
CA GLY A 99 -18.47 7.89 -1.50
C GLY A 99 -17.73 7.67 -0.17
N SER A 100 -17.75 6.44 0.38
CA SER A 100 -17.27 6.17 1.75
C SER A 100 -15.76 6.33 1.93
N TRP A 101 -14.98 6.35 0.83
CA TRP A 101 -13.54 6.58 0.87
C TRP A 101 -13.12 7.98 0.41
N THR A 102 -14.07 8.84 0.06
CA THR A 102 -13.80 10.23 -0.38
C THR A 102 -12.97 10.96 0.66
N ASN A 103 -11.93 11.67 0.19
CA ASN A 103 -10.96 12.44 1.00
C ASN A 103 -10.07 11.63 1.95
N LYS A 104 -10.15 10.30 1.96
CA LYS A 104 -9.17 9.48 2.67
C LYS A 104 -7.82 9.53 1.96
N ILE A 105 -6.75 9.37 2.71
CA ILE A 105 -5.41 9.27 2.15
C ILE A 105 -5.21 7.87 1.56
N ALA A 106 -4.60 7.82 0.36
CA ALA A 106 -4.20 6.59 -0.30
C ALA A 106 -2.72 6.60 -0.63
N ALA A 107 -2.08 5.43 -0.56
CA ALA A 107 -0.75 5.18 -1.07
C ALA A 107 -0.67 3.76 -1.65
N GLY A 108 0.39 3.44 -2.37
CA GLY A 108 0.51 2.11 -2.96
C GLY A 108 1.93 1.58 -3.01
N PHE A 109 2.03 0.27 -3.00
CA PHE A 109 3.30 -0.45 -3.18
C PHE A 109 3.13 -1.69 -4.02
N THR A 110 4.17 -2.02 -4.75
CA THR A 110 4.23 -3.21 -5.60
C THR A 110 5.62 -3.80 -5.64
N ILE A 111 5.69 -5.05 -6.06
CA ILE A 111 6.93 -5.79 -6.25
C ILE A 111 6.83 -6.66 -7.50
N GLY A 112 7.92 -6.71 -8.26
CA GLY A 112 8.09 -7.59 -9.42
C GLY A 112 9.40 -8.37 -9.34
N SER A 113 9.69 -9.17 -10.36
CA SER A 113 10.91 -9.98 -10.44
C SER A 113 12.07 -9.26 -11.13
N HIS A 114 11.82 -8.15 -11.83
CA HIS A 114 12.81 -7.42 -12.64
C HIS A 114 12.60 -5.91 -12.48
N TYR A 115 13.68 -5.13 -12.57
CA TYR A 115 13.65 -3.66 -12.42
C TYR A 115 12.72 -2.97 -13.43
N SER A 116 12.65 -3.43 -14.66
CA SER A 116 11.77 -2.90 -15.71
C SER A 116 10.61 -3.85 -16.02
N GLY A 117 9.99 -4.40 -14.97
CA GLY A 117 8.93 -5.41 -15.10
C GLY A 117 7.51 -4.80 -15.07
N ASP A 118 7.33 -3.59 -15.61
CA ASP A 118 6.04 -2.90 -15.70
C ASP A 118 5.33 -2.66 -14.36
N GLN A 119 6.11 -2.59 -13.24
CA GLN A 119 5.55 -2.31 -11.92
C GLN A 119 4.88 -0.93 -11.85
N LEU A 120 5.35 0.02 -12.68
CA LEU A 120 4.75 1.36 -12.75
C LEU A 120 3.27 1.29 -13.15
N SER A 121 2.89 0.42 -14.10
CA SER A 121 1.49 0.25 -14.48
C SER A 121 0.62 -0.29 -13.33
N THR A 122 1.18 -1.13 -12.46
CA THR A 122 0.49 -1.56 -11.24
C THR A 122 0.24 -0.37 -10.29
N ILE A 123 1.24 0.48 -10.06
CA ILE A 123 1.07 1.69 -9.23
C ILE A 123 0.06 2.66 -9.86
N GLN A 124 0.13 2.88 -11.16
CA GLN A 124 -0.84 3.72 -11.87
C GLN A 124 -2.26 3.18 -11.77
N TYR A 125 -2.43 1.86 -11.81
CA TYR A 125 -3.71 1.23 -11.58
C TYR A 125 -4.23 1.48 -10.15
N LEU A 126 -3.39 1.35 -9.12
CA LEU A 126 -3.75 1.65 -7.73
C LEU A 126 -4.09 3.14 -7.53
N GLN A 127 -3.36 4.02 -8.21
CA GLN A 127 -3.66 5.46 -8.22
C GLN A 127 -5.01 5.76 -8.90
N THR A 128 -5.31 5.08 -10.01
CA THR A 128 -6.62 5.17 -10.67
C THR A 128 -7.74 4.72 -9.73
N LEU A 129 -7.57 3.60 -9.03
CA LEU A 129 -8.51 3.12 -8.01
C LEU A 129 -8.76 4.18 -6.93
N ALA A 130 -7.68 4.74 -6.36
CA ALA A 130 -7.78 5.79 -5.36
C ALA A 130 -8.55 7.02 -5.88
N ASN A 131 -8.26 7.46 -7.11
CA ASN A 131 -8.94 8.59 -7.75
C ASN A 131 -10.42 8.29 -7.99
N GLN A 132 -10.78 7.08 -8.41
CA GLN A 132 -12.20 6.69 -8.55
C GLN A 132 -12.96 6.78 -7.23
N HIS A 133 -12.32 6.41 -6.13
CA HIS A 133 -12.90 6.55 -4.79
C HIS A 133 -12.84 7.99 -4.21
N GLY A 134 -12.29 8.96 -4.95
CA GLY A 134 -12.14 10.34 -4.48
C GLY A 134 -11.10 10.50 -3.37
N MET A 135 -10.12 9.59 -3.30
CA MET A 135 -9.05 9.60 -2.29
C MET A 135 -7.90 10.55 -2.70
N LEU A 136 -7.09 10.93 -1.73
CA LEU A 136 -5.89 11.77 -1.90
C LEU A 136 -4.65 10.88 -1.98
N TRP A 137 -4.03 10.81 -3.15
CA TRP A 137 -2.86 9.95 -3.36
C TRP A 137 -1.58 10.54 -2.81
N VAL A 138 -0.81 9.71 -2.10
CA VAL A 138 0.51 10.04 -1.56
C VAL A 138 1.56 9.12 -2.19
N GLY A 139 2.47 9.71 -2.95
CA GLY A 139 3.65 9.05 -3.49
C GLY A 139 4.88 9.22 -2.57
N LEU A 140 6.05 8.86 -3.07
CA LEU A 140 7.33 9.11 -2.42
C LEU A 140 7.86 10.51 -2.83
N ASP A 141 8.37 11.28 -1.86
CA ASP A 141 8.94 12.62 -2.08
C ASP A 141 10.47 12.61 -2.09
N ASP A 142 11.08 11.44 -1.97
CA ASP A 142 12.52 11.26 -2.03
C ASP A 142 12.98 11.07 -3.47
N SER A 143 13.85 11.96 -3.93
CA SER A 143 14.45 11.89 -5.27
C SER A 143 15.57 10.84 -5.38
N GLY A 144 16.03 10.27 -4.26
CA GLY A 144 17.21 9.42 -4.20
C GLY A 144 18.53 10.15 -4.47
N LEU A 145 18.48 11.47 -4.68
CA LEU A 145 19.66 12.31 -5.02
C LEU A 145 20.21 13.09 -3.83
N GLN A 146 19.47 13.15 -2.72
CA GLN A 146 19.94 13.77 -1.49
C GLN A 146 20.61 12.72 -0.60
N GLU A 147 21.56 13.14 0.23
CA GLU A 147 22.16 12.31 1.30
C GLU A 147 21.13 11.99 2.41
N SER A 148 19.90 11.72 2.03
CA SER A 148 18.84 11.32 2.93
C SER A 148 18.95 9.81 3.17
N ASN A 149 18.72 9.40 4.40
CA ASN A 149 18.63 7.99 4.80
C ASN A 149 17.37 7.27 4.21
N THR A 150 16.87 7.73 3.07
CA THR A 150 15.66 7.22 2.45
C THR A 150 15.97 6.69 1.04
N PRO A 151 16.13 5.40 0.90
CA PRO A 151 16.58 4.83 -0.35
C PRO A 151 15.42 4.58 -1.32
N ASN A 152 14.96 5.59 -2.05
CA ASN A 152 14.13 5.37 -3.23
C ASN A 152 15.01 4.93 -4.41
N THR A 153 15.66 3.78 -4.29
CA THR A 153 16.60 3.25 -5.29
C THR A 153 15.94 2.94 -6.63
N SER A 154 14.61 2.75 -6.65
CA SER A 154 13.86 2.54 -7.89
C SER A 154 13.60 3.84 -8.66
N GLY A 155 13.73 5.01 -8.02
CA GLY A 155 13.40 6.31 -8.59
C GLY A 155 11.90 6.53 -8.85
N ALA A 156 11.03 5.65 -8.37
CA ALA A 156 9.59 5.75 -8.58
C ALA A 156 8.98 6.69 -7.54
N SER A 157 8.51 7.86 -7.98
CA SER A 157 7.84 8.83 -7.09
C SER A 157 6.35 8.56 -6.91
N SER A 158 5.70 7.86 -7.86
CA SER A 158 4.26 7.61 -7.79
C SER A 158 3.83 6.63 -6.70
N GLY A 159 4.75 5.87 -6.13
CA GLY A 159 4.51 4.87 -5.08
C GLY A 159 5.74 4.00 -4.88
N LEU A 160 5.70 3.08 -3.92
CA LEU A 160 6.82 2.18 -3.69
C LEU A 160 6.85 1.08 -4.76
N ILE A 161 7.92 1.08 -5.53
CA ILE A 161 8.24 0.03 -6.51
C ILE A 161 9.55 -0.63 -6.09
N THR A 162 9.59 -1.96 -6.12
CA THR A 162 10.83 -2.71 -5.91
C THR A 162 10.82 -4.03 -6.69
N CYS A 163 11.95 -4.69 -6.73
CA CYS A 163 12.06 -6.04 -7.29
C CYS A 163 12.74 -6.98 -6.29
N THR A 164 12.53 -8.28 -6.50
CA THR A 164 13.18 -9.33 -5.72
C THR A 164 14.25 -10.03 -6.55
N HIS A 165 15.30 -10.51 -5.89
CA HIS A 165 16.21 -11.51 -6.42
C HIS A 165 16.05 -12.78 -5.62
N ASN A 166 15.74 -13.90 -6.29
CA ASN A 166 15.54 -15.22 -5.64
C ASN A 166 14.53 -15.19 -4.47
N ASN A 167 13.45 -14.39 -4.58
CA ASN A 167 12.46 -14.14 -3.53
C ASN A 167 13.02 -13.44 -2.26
N GLU A 168 14.20 -12.87 -2.34
CA GLU A 168 14.76 -12.04 -1.29
C GLU A 168 14.55 -10.56 -1.60
N LEU A 169 14.23 -9.79 -0.57
CA LEU A 169 14.10 -8.34 -0.65
C LEU A 169 15.44 -7.68 -0.31
N PRO A 170 15.92 -6.74 -1.11
CA PRO A 170 17.05 -5.92 -0.71
C PRO A 170 16.69 -5.07 0.51
N GLU A 171 17.68 -4.75 1.35
CA GLU A 171 17.48 -3.95 2.56
C GLU A 171 16.89 -2.58 2.23
N GLU A 172 17.34 -1.98 1.15
CA GLU A 172 16.87 -0.67 0.67
C GLU A 172 15.36 -0.68 0.39
N ALA A 173 14.80 -1.80 -0.09
CA ALA A 173 13.37 -1.93 -0.31
C ALA A 173 12.58 -1.89 1.00
N LEU A 174 13.12 -2.49 2.07
CA LEU A 174 12.50 -2.47 3.39
C LEU A 174 12.56 -1.06 3.99
N LEU A 175 13.69 -0.35 3.84
CA LEU A 175 13.84 1.04 4.29
C LEU A 175 12.89 1.98 3.52
N ALA A 176 12.77 1.82 2.20
CA ALA A 176 11.82 2.59 1.39
C ALA A 176 10.36 2.30 1.80
N ALA A 177 10.05 1.05 2.17
CA ALA A 177 8.74 0.68 2.68
C ALA A 177 8.43 1.34 4.04
N GLN A 178 9.39 1.34 4.97
CA GLN A 178 9.25 2.07 6.23
C GLN A 178 9.05 3.57 5.99
N TYR A 179 9.78 4.14 5.04
CA TYR A 179 9.63 5.54 4.67
C TYR A 179 8.24 5.87 4.12
N LEU A 180 7.66 5.01 3.26
CA LEU A 180 6.29 5.19 2.78
C LEU A 180 5.29 5.23 3.95
N GLY A 181 5.44 4.34 4.93
CA GLY A 181 4.62 4.33 6.15
C GLY A 181 4.72 5.64 6.93
N LYS A 182 5.95 6.08 7.19
CA LYS A 182 6.26 7.37 7.84
C LYS A 182 5.63 8.55 7.09
N ARG A 183 5.76 8.58 5.76
CA ARG A 183 5.24 9.66 4.93
C ARG A 183 3.71 9.73 4.99
N VAL A 184 3.01 8.60 4.92
CA VAL A 184 1.54 8.56 5.05
C VAL A 184 1.10 9.15 6.40
N VAL A 185 1.78 8.80 7.51
CA VAL A 185 1.50 9.38 8.83
C VAL A 185 1.72 10.90 8.81
N LYS A 186 2.84 11.36 8.26
CA LYS A 186 3.16 12.79 8.18
C LYS A 186 2.08 13.57 7.45
N VAL A 187 1.68 13.11 6.26
CA VAL A 187 0.60 13.74 5.47
C VAL A 187 -0.73 13.72 6.21
N MET A 188 -1.08 12.59 6.86
CA MET A 188 -2.31 12.46 7.64
C MET A 188 -2.34 13.37 8.87
N SER A 189 -1.19 13.74 9.40
CA SER A 189 -1.06 14.64 10.56
C SER A 189 -1.12 16.13 10.18
N GLY A 190 -1.06 16.46 8.88
CA GLY A 190 -1.13 17.83 8.38
C GLY A 190 0.23 18.52 8.36
N PHE A 191 1.32 17.75 8.12
CA PHE A 191 2.72 18.16 8.17
C PHE A 191 3.25 18.53 9.56
#